data_8d63eaf02ef31fd4d2b1e624e5021e3f
#
_entry.id   8d63eaf02ef31fd4d2b1e624e5021e3f
#
_cell.length_a   1.000
_cell.length_b   1.000
_cell.length_c   1.000
_cell.angle_alpha   90.00
_cell.angle_beta   90.00
_cell.angle_gamma   90.00
#
_symmetry.space_group_name_H-M   'P 1'
#
loop_
_entity.id
_entity.type
_entity.pdbx_description
1 polymer ?
#
loop_
_entity_poly.entity_id
_entity_poly.type
_entity_poly.pdbx_seq_one_letter_code
_entity_poly.pdbx_strand_id
1 'polypeptide(L)'
;MNQRSDQPMTEAPPLPSGGRAINRRNMLKGVGGVAALVAMGAGASVGASAPAQAAGLNIVEYQDGGRMQYYRFSTPSIGWNPAVNVLLPEGYTSSRRYPVLYLLHGGDADFRAFDNLGIRDVTAGRDLIVVMPDGGRAGWYSNPVSSNAGPRNWETFHISELIPWVDATFSTIAEFSG
;
A
#
# COMPACT_ATOMS: atom_id res chain seq x y z
N MET A 1 12.56 -29.00 54.09
CA MET A 1 13.07 -29.88 53.02
C MET A 1 12.13 -29.72 51.84
N ASN A 2 12.48 -28.88 50.88
CA ASN A 2 11.64 -28.56 49.76
C ASN A 2 12.38 -29.02 48.49
N GLN A 3 11.98 -30.14 47.93
CA GLN A 3 12.58 -30.67 46.70
C GLN A 3 11.97 -29.92 45.49
N ARG A 4 12.78 -29.13 44.85
CA ARG A 4 12.51 -28.58 43.53
C ARG A 4 12.76 -29.68 42.51
N SER A 5 11.74 -30.12 41.86
CA SER A 5 11.82 -31.02 40.70
C SER A 5 12.33 -30.23 39.49
N ASP A 6 13.54 -30.58 39.05
CA ASP A 6 14.09 -30.14 37.76
C ASP A 6 13.29 -30.80 36.62
N GLN A 7 12.55 -30.01 35.89
CA GLN A 7 11.96 -30.41 34.60
C GLN A 7 12.96 -30.04 33.50
N PRO A 8 13.30 -30.95 32.59
CA PRO A 8 14.14 -30.62 31.45
C PRO A 8 13.37 -29.72 30.46
N MET A 9 14.01 -28.62 30.06
CA MET A 9 13.53 -27.71 29.03
C MET A 9 13.41 -28.47 27.71
N THR A 10 12.19 -28.60 27.21
CA THR A 10 11.92 -29.16 25.88
C THR A 10 12.40 -28.15 24.85
N GLU A 11 13.36 -28.58 24.06
CA GLU A 11 13.95 -27.85 22.95
C GLU A 11 12.86 -27.55 21.91
N ALA A 12 12.76 -26.25 21.51
CA ALA A 12 11.83 -25.82 20.50
C ALA A 12 12.19 -26.41 19.11
N PRO A 13 11.22 -26.81 18.30
CA PRO A 13 11.49 -27.35 16.98
C PRO A 13 12.12 -26.28 16.06
N PRO A 14 13.05 -26.68 15.17
CA PRO A 14 13.70 -25.76 14.25
C PRO A 14 12.71 -25.18 13.26
N LEU A 15 12.81 -23.88 13.01
CA LEU A 15 12.05 -23.15 12.00
C LEU A 15 12.35 -23.70 10.60
N PRO A 16 11.35 -23.84 9.71
CA PRO A 16 11.59 -24.31 8.36
C PRO A 16 12.40 -23.26 7.58
N SER A 17 13.62 -23.60 7.22
CA SER A 17 14.48 -22.89 6.30
C SER A 17 13.97 -23.12 4.87
N GLY A 18 13.08 -22.27 4.41
CA GLY A 18 12.50 -22.28 3.07
C GLY A 18 12.37 -20.88 2.49
N GLY A 19 13.46 -20.11 2.56
CA GLY A 19 13.54 -18.84 1.83
C GLY A 19 13.56 -19.11 0.33
N ARG A 20 12.42 -19.08 -0.33
CA ARG A 20 12.31 -19.05 -1.78
C ARG A 20 12.84 -17.70 -2.26
N ALA A 21 14.08 -17.70 -2.74
CA ALA A 21 14.68 -16.53 -3.40
C ALA A 21 13.77 -16.13 -4.57
N ILE A 22 13.15 -14.95 -4.47
CA ILE A 22 12.37 -14.37 -5.56
C ILE A 22 13.36 -13.91 -6.61
N ASN A 23 13.40 -14.65 -7.71
CA ASN A 23 14.25 -14.37 -8.84
C ASN A 23 13.76 -13.08 -9.53
N ARG A 24 14.60 -12.05 -9.59
CA ARG A 24 14.30 -10.74 -10.20
C ARG A 24 13.75 -10.82 -11.63
N ARG A 25 13.94 -11.95 -12.32
CA ARG A 25 13.40 -12.20 -13.68
C ARG A 25 11.89 -12.44 -13.73
N ASN A 26 11.24 -12.80 -12.64
CA ASN A 26 9.79 -13.03 -12.60
C ASN A 26 8.97 -11.80 -12.24
N MET A 27 9.62 -10.72 -11.77
CA MET A 27 8.96 -9.45 -11.44
C MET A 27 8.49 -8.67 -12.68
N LEU A 28 9.05 -9.00 -13.86
CA LEU A 28 8.77 -8.30 -15.13
C LEU A 28 7.66 -8.96 -15.97
N LYS A 29 7.02 -10.03 -15.51
CA LYS A 29 5.99 -10.76 -16.29
C LYS A 29 4.55 -10.38 -15.96
N GLY A 30 4.34 -9.46 -15.02
CA GLY A 30 2.99 -9.03 -14.59
C GLY A 30 2.59 -7.61 -15.00
N VAL A 31 3.50 -6.83 -15.55
CA VAL A 31 3.18 -5.50 -16.09
C VAL A 31 3.20 -5.62 -17.60
N GLY A 32 2.00 -5.65 -18.22
CA GLY A 32 1.80 -5.65 -19.64
C GLY A 32 2.53 -4.45 -20.27
N GLY A 33 3.61 -4.75 -20.99
CA GLY A 33 4.37 -3.77 -21.73
C GLY A 33 3.51 -3.14 -22.80
N VAL A 34 3.30 -1.83 -22.73
CA VAL A 34 2.84 -1.03 -23.86
C VAL A 34 4.07 -0.73 -24.71
N ALA A 35 4.33 -1.56 -25.70
CA ALA A 35 5.24 -1.21 -26.78
C ALA A 35 4.57 -0.16 -27.63
N ALA A 36 5.17 1.02 -27.68
CA ALA A 36 4.75 2.11 -28.57
C ALA A 36 5.00 1.69 -30.03
N LEU A 37 3.95 1.34 -30.76
CA LEU A 37 3.95 1.27 -32.20
C LEU A 37 3.44 2.62 -32.74
N VAL A 38 4.35 3.39 -33.31
CA VAL A 38 4.02 4.58 -34.11
C VAL A 38 3.40 4.08 -35.42
N ALA A 39 2.09 4.18 -35.56
CA ALA A 39 1.41 4.09 -36.84
C ALA A 39 0.78 5.47 -37.13
N MET A 40 1.27 6.14 -38.17
CA MET A 40 0.64 7.32 -38.72
C MET A 40 -0.70 6.95 -39.37
N GLY A 41 -1.81 7.45 -38.82
CA GLY A 41 -3.13 7.37 -39.39
C GLY A 41 -4.00 8.45 -38.75
N ALA A 42 -4.45 9.42 -39.56
CA ALA A 42 -5.34 10.49 -39.12
C ALA A 42 -6.70 9.91 -38.70
N GLY A 43 -7.01 9.98 -37.41
CA GLY A 43 -8.29 9.63 -36.84
C GLY A 43 -8.36 10.23 -35.43
N ALA A 44 -9.45 10.93 -35.12
CA ALA A 44 -9.65 11.67 -33.87
C ALA A 44 -9.33 10.81 -32.66
N SER A 45 -8.22 11.14 -31.99
CA SER A 45 -7.83 10.56 -30.71
C SER A 45 -8.73 11.16 -29.61
N VAL A 46 -9.69 10.40 -29.12
CA VAL A 46 -10.21 10.56 -27.76
C VAL A 46 -8.99 10.36 -26.85
N GLY A 47 -8.52 11.44 -26.27
CA GLY A 47 -7.35 11.41 -25.39
C GLY A 47 -7.59 10.53 -24.19
N ALA A 48 -7.10 9.30 -24.24
CA ALA A 48 -6.81 8.56 -23.04
C ALA A 48 -5.63 9.28 -22.36
N SER A 49 -5.94 10.09 -21.35
CA SER A 49 -4.93 10.66 -20.48
C SER A 49 -4.11 9.50 -19.93
N ALA A 50 -2.82 9.45 -20.21
CA ALA A 50 -1.90 8.56 -19.53
C ALA A 50 -2.13 8.74 -18.01
N PRO A 51 -2.17 7.67 -17.20
CA PRO A 51 -2.30 7.82 -15.78
C PRO A 51 -1.19 8.75 -15.32
N ALA A 52 -1.59 9.85 -14.67
CA ALA A 52 -0.63 10.75 -14.06
C ALA A 52 0.18 9.92 -13.09
N GLN A 53 1.43 9.61 -13.45
CA GLN A 53 2.38 9.09 -12.49
C GLN A 53 2.41 10.13 -11.38
N ALA A 54 1.96 9.75 -10.18
CA ALA A 54 2.03 10.63 -9.03
C ALA A 54 3.49 11.07 -8.92
N ALA A 55 3.75 12.35 -9.21
CA ALA A 55 5.08 12.86 -9.45
C ALA A 55 5.93 12.61 -8.19
N GLY A 56 6.87 11.67 -8.27
CA GLY A 56 7.82 11.37 -7.22
C GLY A 56 7.52 10.16 -6.32
N LEU A 57 6.35 9.49 -6.45
CA LEU A 57 6.05 8.29 -5.65
C LEU A 57 6.56 7.02 -6.36
N ASN A 58 7.53 6.31 -5.75
CA ASN A 58 8.08 5.09 -6.30
C ASN A 58 7.92 3.93 -5.31
N ILE A 59 7.49 2.76 -5.79
CA ILE A 59 7.43 1.55 -4.98
C ILE A 59 8.86 1.01 -4.78
N VAL A 60 9.29 0.91 -3.52
CA VAL A 60 10.59 0.33 -3.14
C VAL A 60 10.46 -1.07 -2.57
N GLU A 61 9.27 -1.42 -2.07
CA GLU A 61 8.94 -2.75 -1.57
C GLU A 61 7.46 -3.06 -1.82
N TYR A 62 7.16 -4.30 -2.19
CA TYR A 62 5.82 -4.81 -2.39
C TYR A 62 5.72 -6.24 -1.89
N GLN A 63 4.63 -6.53 -1.16
CA GLN A 63 4.31 -7.89 -0.73
C GLN A 63 2.84 -8.17 -1.05
N ASP A 64 2.60 -9.26 -1.78
CA ASP A 64 1.25 -9.76 -2.05
C ASP A 64 0.83 -10.73 -0.95
N GLY A 65 -0.04 -10.29 -0.08
CA GLY A 65 -0.70 -11.07 0.96
C GLY A 65 -2.13 -11.49 0.59
N GLY A 66 -2.42 -11.62 -0.70
CA GLY A 66 -3.76 -11.89 -1.20
C GLY A 66 -4.62 -10.62 -1.16
N ARG A 67 -5.70 -10.63 -0.36
CA ARG A 67 -6.53 -9.43 -0.19
C ARG A 67 -5.78 -8.26 0.45
N MET A 68 -4.85 -8.51 1.37
CA MET A 68 -4.01 -7.48 1.99
C MET A 68 -2.71 -7.34 1.22
N GLN A 69 -2.52 -6.21 0.58
CA GLN A 69 -1.32 -5.87 -0.16
C GLN A 69 -0.53 -4.82 0.61
N TYR A 70 0.76 -5.05 0.77
CA TYR A 70 1.67 -4.14 1.43
C TYR A 70 2.55 -3.43 0.41
N TYR A 71 2.67 -2.14 0.58
CA TYR A 71 3.54 -1.28 -0.22
C TYR A 71 4.42 -0.44 0.69
N ARG A 72 5.65 -0.19 0.25
CA ARG A 72 6.53 0.83 0.80
C ARG A 72 7.00 1.72 -0.34
N PHE A 73 6.99 3.01 -0.11
CA PHE A 73 7.30 4.00 -1.12
C PHE A 73 8.54 4.80 -0.77
N SER A 74 9.27 5.26 -1.80
CA SER A 74 10.13 6.43 -1.69
C SER A 74 9.39 7.64 -2.26
N THR A 75 9.51 8.79 -1.60
CA THR A 75 8.86 10.04 -1.97
C THR A 75 9.72 11.22 -1.53
N PRO A 76 9.72 12.33 -2.26
CA PRO A 76 10.38 13.56 -1.79
C PRO A 76 9.66 14.21 -0.60
N SER A 77 8.38 13.88 -0.38
CA SER A 77 7.57 14.49 0.69
C SER A 77 7.90 13.98 2.08
N ILE A 78 8.46 12.77 2.21
CA ILE A 78 8.79 12.14 3.49
C ILE A 78 10.25 11.71 3.46
N GLY A 79 11.00 12.05 4.50
CA GLY A 79 12.45 11.78 4.61
C GLY A 79 12.84 10.31 4.82
N TRP A 80 11.87 9.39 4.83
CA TRP A 80 12.04 7.93 4.84
C TRP A 80 10.99 7.27 3.98
N ASN A 81 10.98 5.95 3.89
CA ASN A 81 10.06 5.21 3.04
C ASN A 81 8.77 4.88 3.80
N PRO A 82 7.67 5.65 3.65
CA PRO A 82 6.40 5.36 4.30
C PRO A 82 5.78 4.07 3.75
N ALA A 83 5.04 3.37 4.61
CA ALA A 83 4.36 2.14 4.26
C ALA A 83 2.85 2.35 4.14
N VAL A 84 2.19 1.50 3.34
CA VAL A 84 0.75 1.51 3.12
C VAL A 84 0.26 0.07 3.00
N ASN A 85 -0.77 -0.28 3.76
CA ASN A 85 -1.56 -1.48 3.53
C ASN A 85 -2.79 -1.15 2.69
N VAL A 86 -3.06 -1.97 1.67
CA VAL A 86 -4.26 -1.89 0.85
C VAL A 86 -5.02 -3.20 0.96
N LEU A 87 -6.22 -3.16 1.52
CA LEU A 87 -7.10 -4.32 1.61
C LEU A 87 -8.11 -4.28 0.47
N LEU A 88 -8.04 -5.28 -0.39
CA LEU A 88 -8.98 -5.47 -1.50
C LEU A 88 -10.24 -6.20 -1.03
N PRO A 89 -11.41 -5.95 -1.66
CA PRO A 89 -12.61 -6.72 -1.41
C PRO A 89 -12.44 -8.18 -1.83
N GLU A 90 -13.28 -9.05 -1.31
CA GLU A 90 -13.36 -10.44 -1.77
C GLU A 90 -13.78 -10.47 -3.24
N GLY A 91 -13.07 -11.26 -4.04
CA GLY A 91 -13.35 -11.34 -5.48
C GLY A 91 -13.08 -10.04 -6.24
N TYR A 92 -12.12 -9.22 -5.79
CA TYR A 92 -11.70 -8.02 -6.51
C TYR A 92 -11.40 -8.32 -7.98
N THR A 93 -11.93 -7.48 -8.87
CA THR A 93 -11.64 -7.52 -10.31
C THR A 93 -11.41 -6.12 -10.84
N SER A 94 -10.54 -5.98 -11.86
CA SER A 94 -10.30 -4.69 -12.51
C SER A 94 -11.46 -4.22 -13.41
N SER A 95 -12.47 -5.07 -13.65
CA SER A 95 -13.66 -4.74 -14.45
C SER A 95 -14.77 -4.05 -13.65
N ARG A 96 -14.67 -4.03 -12.31
CA ARG A 96 -15.60 -3.35 -11.41
C ARG A 96 -14.90 -2.18 -10.76
N ARG A 97 -15.66 -1.13 -10.40
CA ARG A 97 -15.17 0.00 -9.63
C ARG A 97 -15.63 -0.11 -8.19
N TYR A 98 -14.76 0.28 -7.26
CA TYR A 98 -14.97 0.15 -5.82
C TYR A 98 -14.79 1.49 -5.13
N PRO A 99 -15.63 1.84 -4.14
CA PRO A 99 -15.36 2.96 -3.26
C PRO A 99 -14.09 2.69 -2.45
N VAL A 100 -13.38 3.76 -2.08
CA VAL A 100 -12.16 3.68 -1.29
C VAL A 100 -12.39 4.30 0.09
N LEU A 101 -12.02 3.56 1.13
CA LEU A 101 -12.00 4.02 2.51
C LEU A 101 -10.55 4.21 2.96
N TYR A 102 -10.17 5.44 3.30
CA TYR A 102 -8.87 5.73 3.90
C TYR A 102 -8.99 5.70 5.41
N LEU A 103 -8.26 4.80 6.08
CA LEU A 103 -8.21 4.67 7.53
C LEU A 103 -6.89 5.22 8.06
N LEU A 104 -6.98 6.33 8.75
CA LEU A 104 -5.86 7.05 9.32
C LEU A 104 -5.65 6.60 10.77
N HIS A 105 -4.47 6.07 11.10
CA HIS A 105 -4.15 5.59 12.45
C HIS A 105 -3.97 6.77 13.44
N GLY A 106 -4.08 6.49 14.73
CA GLY A 106 -3.82 7.45 15.79
C GLY A 106 -2.32 7.66 16.06
N GLY A 107 -2.00 8.58 16.98
CA GLY A 107 -0.64 8.77 17.48
C GLY A 107 -0.07 7.47 18.05
N ASP A 108 1.25 7.27 17.92
CA ASP A 108 1.99 6.07 18.35
C ASP A 108 1.62 4.75 17.65
N ALA A 109 0.73 4.78 16.65
CA ALA A 109 0.37 3.66 15.79
C ALA A 109 1.04 3.79 14.40
N ASP A 110 0.76 2.85 13.52
CA ASP A 110 1.26 2.82 12.14
C ASP A 110 0.21 2.22 11.17
N PHE A 111 0.58 2.06 9.92
CA PHE A 111 -0.23 1.49 8.84
C PHE A 111 -0.83 0.10 9.14
N ARG A 112 -0.37 -0.62 10.18
CA ARG A 112 -0.86 -1.95 10.59
C ARG A 112 -1.98 -1.88 11.62
N ALA A 113 -2.24 -0.71 12.19
CA ALA A 113 -3.16 -0.57 13.32
C ALA A 113 -4.52 -1.21 13.07
N PHE A 114 -5.14 -0.95 11.94
CA PHE A 114 -6.46 -1.48 11.62
C PHE A 114 -6.45 -2.96 11.21
N ASP A 115 -5.36 -3.46 10.62
CA ASP A 115 -5.21 -4.90 10.37
C ASP A 115 -5.13 -5.66 11.70
N ASN A 116 -4.38 -5.15 12.68
CA ASN A 116 -4.31 -5.70 14.03
C ASN A 116 -5.66 -5.63 14.77
N LEU A 117 -6.53 -4.70 14.42
CA LEU A 117 -7.89 -4.56 14.96
C LEU A 117 -8.95 -5.37 14.19
N GLY A 118 -8.56 -6.16 13.21
CA GLY A 118 -9.48 -7.08 12.51
C GLY A 118 -10.26 -6.44 11.36
N ILE A 119 -9.72 -5.42 10.69
CA ILE A 119 -10.39 -4.76 9.55
C ILE A 119 -10.81 -5.75 8.46
N ARG A 120 -10.07 -6.85 8.29
CA ARG A 120 -10.40 -7.91 7.31
C ARG A 120 -11.76 -8.54 7.57
N ASP A 121 -12.08 -8.78 8.85
CA ASP A 121 -13.34 -9.38 9.27
C ASP A 121 -14.49 -8.35 9.21
N VAL A 122 -14.23 -7.12 9.64
CA VAL A 122 -15.22 -6.02 9.61
C VAL A 122 -15.65 -5.70 8.19
N THR A 123 -14.76 -5.86 7.21
CA THR A 123 -15.03 -5.58 5.79
C THR A 123 -15.35 -6.82 4.97
N ALA A 124 -15.48 -8.00 5.59
CA ALA A 124 -15.86 -9.22 4.89
C ALA A 124 -17.19 -9.05 4.15
N GLY A 125 -17.23 -9.48 2.89
CA GLY A 125 -18.41 -9.36 2.03
C GLY A 125 -18.79 -7.93 1.60
N ARG A 126 -17.95 -6.93 1.89
CA ARG A 126 -18.18 -5.54 1.45
C ARG A 126 -17.35 -5.22 0.20
N ASP A 127 -18.00 -4.63 -0.79
CA ASP A 127 -17.40 -4.21 -2.05
C ASP A 127 -16.69 -2.85 -1.89
N LEU A 128 -15.62 -2.80 -1.09
CA LEU A 128 -14.83 -1.58 -0.92
C LEU A 128 -13.33 -1.88 -0.81
N ILE A 129 -12.50 -0.96 -1.24
CA ILE A 129 -11.05 -0.96 -1.03
C ILE A 129 -10.76 -0.19 0.26
N VAL A 130 -9.89 -0.72 1.13
CA VAL A 130 -9.45 0.01 2.33
C VAL A 130 -7.97 0.31 2.20
N VAL A 131 -7.61 1.57 2.32
CA VAL A 131 -6.23 2.06 2.30
C VAL A 131 -5.84 2.51 3.70
N MET A 132 -4.78 1.94 4.23
CA MET A 132 -4.27 2.21 5.58
C MET A 132 -2.83 2.73 5.46
N PRO A 133 -2.66 4.04 5.28
CA PRO A 133 -1.35 4.65 5.12
C PRO A 133 -0.66 4.88 6.45
N ASP A 134 0.68 4.91 6.42
CA ASP A 134 1.48 5.48 7.49
C ASP A 134 1.27 7.01 7.53
N GLY A 135 1.18 7.58 8.72
CA GLY A 135 1.07 9.02 8.97
C GLY A 135 2.17 9.52 9.91
N GLY A 136 3.15 8.65 10.20
CA GLY A 136 4.19 8.91 11.17
C GLY A 136 3.66 8.97 12.60
N ARG A 137 4.54 8.81 13.56
CA ARG A 137 4.22 8.69 14.98
C ARG A 137 3.49 9.92 15.56
N ALA A 138 3.74 11.09 15.01
CA ALA A 138 3.11 12.35 15.41
C ALA A 138 2.99 13.31 14.20
N GLY A 139 2.69 12.75 13.03
CA GLY A 139 2.65 13.51 11.78
C GLY A 139 1.38 14.34 11.59
N TRP A 140 0.32 14.02 12.34
CA TRP A 140 -0.97 14.72 12.30
C TRP A 140 -1.59 14.85 10.90
N TYR A 141 -1.10 14.04 9.93
CA TYR A 141 -1.55 14.07 8.53
C TYR A 141 -1.49 15.46 7.88
N SER A 142 -0.59 16.31 8.33
CA SER A 142 -0.42 17.69 7.87
C SER A 142 1.02 17.97 7.47
N ASN A 143 1.22 19.04 6.73
CA ASN A 143 2.54 19.56 6.42
C ASN A 143 3.01 20.47 7.55
N PRO A 144 4.14 20.18 8.23
CA PRO A 144 4.66 21.06 9.27
C PRO A 144 5.23 22.33 8.64
N VAL A 145 5.16 23.44 9.39
CA VAL A 145 5.77 24.71 8.98
C VAL A 145 7.30 24.59 8.89
N SER A 146 7.90 23.74 9.75
CA SER A 146 9.33 23.42 9.72
C SER A 146 9.59 22.04 10.32
N SER A 147 10.68 21.40 9.92
CA SER A 147 11.10 20.12 10.45
C SER A 147 12.62 20.02 10.50
N ASN A 148 13.18 19.70 11.67
CA ASN A 148 14.62 19.45 11.85
C ASN A 148 15.01 18.00 11.45
N ALA A 149 14.04 17.15 11.13
CA ALA A 149 14.24 15.73 10.82
C ALA A 149 14.01 15.39 9.34
N GLY A 150 14.20 16.36 8.45
CA GLY A 150 13.94 16.23 7.02
C GLY A 150 12.47 16.39 6.64
N PRO A 151 12.11 16.11 5.38
CA PRO A 151 10.76 16.29 4.89
C PRO A 151 9.76 15.41 5.68
N ARG A 152 8.63 16.01 6.08
CA ARG A 152 7.51 15.37 6.79
C ARG A 152 6.17 15.89 6.29
N ASN A 153 6.05 16.07 4.99
CA ASN A 153 4.88 16.67 4.33
C ASN A 153 3.80 15.60 4.15
N TRP A 154 3.18 15.18 5.26
CA TRP A 154 2.21 14.08 5.27
C TRP A 154 0.96 14.39 4.47
N GLU A 155 0.45 15.61 4.51
CA GLU A 155 -0.67 16.04 3.69
C GLU A 155 -0.35 15.90 2.20
N THR A 156 0.82 16.39 1.76
CA THR A 156 1.27 16.25 0.37
C THR A 156 1.39 14.79 -0.02
N PHE A 157 2.01 13.94 0.83
CA PHE A 157 2.12 12.52 0.58
C PHE A 157 0.75 11.85 0.41
N HIS A 158 -0.21 12.12 1.31
CA HIS A 158 -1.52 11.46 1.23
C HIS A 158 -2.37 12.00 0.08
N ILE A 159 -2.51 13.31 -0.04
CA ILE A 159 -3.47 13.92 -0.97
C ILE A 159 -2.92 13.99 -2.39
N SER A 160 -1.66 14.42 -2.54
CA SER A 160 -1.10 14.72 -3.86
C SER A 160 -0.35 13.55 -4.50
N GLU A 161 0.05 12.54 -3.71
CA GLU A 161 0.84 11.42 -4.20
C GLU A 161 0.10 10.09 -4.04
N LEU A 162 -0.35 9.73 -2.83
CA LEU A 162 -0.93 8.42 -2.54
C LEU A 162 -2.33 8.25 -3.16
N ILE A 163 -3.24 9.22 -3.01
CA ILE A 163 -4.59 9.11 -3.58
C ILE A 163 -4.53 8.94 -5.10
N PRO A 164 -3.82 9.80 -5.87
CA PRO A 164 -3.69 9.57 -7.32
C PRO A 164 -3.05 8.25 -7.69
N TRP A 165 -2.10 7.75 -6.88
CA TRP A 165 -1.49 6.45 -7.10
C TRP A 165 -2.48 5.30 -6.88
N VAL A 166 -3.30 5.37 -5.84
CA VAL A 166 -4.36 4.39 -5.55
C VAL A 166 -5.36 4.34 -6.72
N ASP A 167 -5.81 5.51 -7.20
CA ASP A 167 -6.76 5.62 -8.30
C ASP A 167 -6.19 5.12 -9.63
N ALA A 168 -4.90 5.29 -9.86
CA ALA A 168 -4.21 4.77 -11.04
C ALA A 168 -3.92 3.27 -10.97
N THR A 169 -3.78 2.71 -9.75
CA THR A 169 -3.36 1.32 -9.53
C THR A 169 -4.55 0.37 -9.40
N PHE A 170 -5.62 0.83 -8.75
CA PHE A 170 -6.81 0.03 -8.47
C PHE A 170 -8.04 0.58 -9.18
N SER A 171 -9.04 -0.28 -9.36
CA SER A 171 -10.32 0.12 -9.98
C SER A 171 -11.20 0.86 -8.96
N THR A 172 -10.90 2.12 -8.74
CA THR A 172 -11.59 2.98 -7.78
C THR A 172 -12.75 3.75 -8.41
N ILE A 173 -13.70 4.18 -7.60
CA ILE A 173 -14.64 5.25 -7.91
C ILE A 173 -13.94 6.56 -7.50
N ALA A 174 -13.22 7.17 -8.46
CA ALA A 174 -12.38 8.36 -8.21
C ALA A 174 -13.19 9.67 -8.12
N GLU A 175 -14.48 9.68 -8.49
CA GLU A 175 -15.30 10.87 -8.50
C GLU A 175 -16.42 10.78 -7.47
N PHE A 176 -16.45 11.74 -6.55
CA PHE A 176 -17.66 12.11 -5.84
C PHE A 176 -18.43 13.08 -6.75
N SER A 177 -19.37 12.57 -7.56
CA SER A 177 -20.38 13.43 -8.14
C SER A 177 -21.32 13.88 -7.03
N GLY A 178 -21.05 15.05 -6.44
CA GLY A 178 -21.92 15.79 -5.56
C GLY A 178 -22.95 16.58 -6.35
#